data_a0c72c782ccd35d36d060abc9ff03328
#
_entry.id   a0c72c782ccd35d36d060abc9ff03328
#
_cell.length_a   1.000
_cell.length_b   1.000
_cell.length_c   1.000
_cell.angle_alpha   90.00
_cell.angle_beta   90.00
_cell.angle_gamma   90.00
#
_symmetry.space_group_name_H-M   'P 1'
#
loop_
_entity.id
_entity.type
_entity.pdbx_description
1 polymer ?
#
loop_
_entity_poly.entity_id
_entity_poly.type
_entity_poly.pdbx_seq_one_letter_code
_entity_poly.pdbx_strand_id
1 'polypeptide(L)'
;MKLSVVMPIYNEGNTLRSVIERVLSVPLDIELLCVDDGSGDGSREILNKLQTEHGNLRLFLQQRNMGKGAALRRGIQEATGDFVIIQDADLEYDPQDYPAVLDPLIQGKADVVYGSRFLGSGPHRVLYFWHSVGNRILTLLSNCLTNINLSDMETCYKAFRREVIQSIPIEENRFGFEPEITVKVAKRRLRIYEVGISYWGRTYEEGKKIGWKDGLRALWCLLKYSIREPVTAGESALQPPRVAEQNPTSAGEASSSRY
;
A
#
# COMPACT_ATOMS: atom_id res chain seq x y z
N MET A 1 -7.11 -13.57 10.71
CA MET A 1 -6.24 -12.66 9.94
C MET A 1 -6.90 -11.30 9.92
N LYS A 2 -6.26 -10.30 10.48
CA LYS A 2 -6.77 -8.93 10.57
C LYS A 2 -5.99 -8.01 9.64
N LEU A 3 -6.69 -7.16 8.88
CA LEU A 3 -6.13 -6.16 7.98
C LEU A 3 -6.24 -4.76 8.58
N SER A 4 -5.14 -4.05 8.69
CA SER A 4 -5.13 -2.62 8.98
C SER A 4 -5.15 -1.84 7.67
N VAL A 5 -6.22 -1.11 7.41
CA VAL A 5 -6.34 -0.18 6.28
C VAL A 5 -5.98 1.22 6.77
N VAL A 6 -4.88 1.78 6.28
CA VAL A 6 -4.43 3.14 6.63
C VAL A 6 -4.88 4.12 5.56
N MET A 7 -5.74 5.05 5.94
CA MET A 7 -6.35 6.04 5.04
C MET A 7 -5.95 7.46 5.44
N PRO A 8 -5.00 8.09 4.71
CA PRO A 8 -4.68 9.50 4.87
C PRO A 8 -5.79 10.35 4.22
N ILE A 9 -6.28 11.37 4.94
CA ILE A 9 -7.42 12.18 4.51
C ILE A 9 -7.06 13.65 4.58
N TYR A 10 -7.28 14.39 3.48
CA TYR A 10 -7.17 15.84 3.44
C TYR A 10 -8.12 16.43 2.42
N ASN A 11 -9.18 17.10 2.90
CA ASN A 11 -10.21 17.73 2.07
C ASN A 11 -10.80 16.77 1.01
N GLU A 12 -11.43 15.68 1.48
CA GLU A 12 -12.10 14.66 0.66
C GLU A 12 -13.57 14.47 1.08
N GLY A 13 -14.22 15.53 1.62
CA GLY A 13 -15.59 15.47 2.13
C GLY A 13 -16.61 14.89 1.16
N ASN A 14 -16.42 15.06 -0.14
CA ASN A 14 -17.34 14.57 -1.18
C ASN A 14 -17.26 13.04 -1.40
N THR A 15 -16.10 12.43 -1.19
CA THR A 15 -15.85 11.01 -1.48
C THR A 15 -15.77 10.15 -0.22
N LEU A 16 -15.48 10.76 0.90
CA LEU A 16 -15.05 10.12 2.13
C LEU A 16 -16.02 9.06 2.66
N ARG A 17 -17.32 9.38 2.77
CA ARG A 17 -18.31 8.40 3.22
C ARG A 17 -18.36 7.19 2.30
N SER A 18 -18.42 7.43 1.01
CA SER A 18 -18.52 6.37 0.00
C SER A 18 -17.30 5.44 0.01
N VAL A 19 -16.07 5.98 0.12
CA VAL A 19 -14.88 5.14 0.16
C VAL A 19 -14.79 4.34 1.46
N ILE A 20 -15.16 4.93 2.60
CA ILE A 20 -15.17 4.22 3.88
C ILE A 20 -16.18 3.06 3.87
N GLU A 21 -17.40 3.29 3.38
CA GLU A 21 -18.42 2.25 3.25
C GLU A 21 -17.96 1.12 2.31
N ARG A 22 -17.30 1.46 1.19
CA ARG A 22 -16.71 0.44 0.28
C ARG A 22 -15.61 -0.37 0.95
N VAL A 23 -14.71 0.27 1.70
CA VAL A 23 -13.65 -0.42 2.46
C VAL A 23 -14.26 -1.39 3.47
N LEU A 24 -15.23 -0.93 4.25
CA LEU A 24 -15.87 -1.72 5.30
C LEU A 24 -16.80 -2.82 4.75
N SER A 25 -17.22 -2.74 3.48
CA SER A 25 -18.02 -3.78 2.82
C SER A 25 -17.21 -4.99 2.36
N VAL A 26 -15.87 -4.90 2.31
CA VAL A 26 -15.03 -6.04 1.94
C VAL A 26 -15.14 -7.13 3.01
N PRO A 27 -15.34 -8.41 2.63
CA PRO A 27 -15.55 -9.51 3.60
C PRO A 27 -14.23 -9.96 4.24
N LEU A 28 -13.55 -9.02 4.93
CA LEU A 28 -12.30 -9.23 5.67
C LEU A 28 -12.47 -8.67 7.10
N ASP A 29 -11.68 -9.18 8.04
CA ASP A 29 -11.56 -8.57 9.36
C ASP A 29 -10.70 -7.31 9.27
N ILE A 30 -11.34 -6.13 9.13
CA ILE A 30 -10.71 -4.84 8.87
C ILE A 30 -10.74 -3.97 10.12
N GLU A 31 -9.60 -3.39 10.49
CA GLU A 31 -9.55 -2.13 11.23
C GLU A 31 -9.20 -0.99 10.26
N LEU A 32 -10.02 0.04 10.23
CA LEU A 32 -9.82 1.20 9.38
C LEU A 32 -9.24 2.35 10.19
N LEU A 33 -8.02 2.78 9.84
CA LEU A 33 -7.27 3.85 10.50
C LEU A 33 -7.35 5.12 9.63
N CYS A 34 -8.30 5.98 9.94
CA CYS A 34 -8.49 7.26 9.27
C CYS A 34 -7.61 8.31 9.92
N VAL A 35 -6.69 8.91 9.16
CA VAL A 35 -5.84 9.99 9.64
C VAL A 35 -6.18 11.27 8.90
N ASP A 36 -6.91 12.18 9.57
CA ASP A 36 -7.23 13.49 9.02
C ASP A 36 -6.03 14.43 9.15
N ASP A 37 -5.53 14.89 8.03
CA ASP A 37 -4.35 15.78 7.92
C ASP A 37 -4.73 17.27 7.94
N GLY A 38 -5.60 17.67 8.85
CA GLY A 38 -5.97 19.07 9.01
C GLY A 38 -7.00 19.55 7.98
N SER A 39 -8.01 18.75 7.65
CA SER A 39 -9.08 19.11 6.71
C SER A 39 -9.90 20.29 7.21
N GLY A 40 -10.37 21.11 6.25
CA GLY A 40 -11.22 22.28 6.48
C GLY A 40 -12.51 22.30 5.66
N ASP A 41 -12.90 21.19 5.02
CA ASP A 41 -14.02 21.07 4.08
C ASP A 41 -15.23 20.27 4.61
N GLY A 42 -15.30 20.02 5.92
CA GLY A 42 -16.34 19.16 6.50
C GLY A 42 -15.95 17.67 6.61
N SER A 43 -14.75 17.26 6.16
CA SER A 43 -14.29 15.87 6.29
C SER A 43 -14.26 15.40 7.75
N ARG A 44 -13.89 16.27 8.70
CA ARG A 44 -13.80 15.95 10.13
C ARG A 44 -15.16 15.62 10.74
N GLU A 45 -16.18 16.36 10.39
CA GLU A 45 -17.55 16.14 10.85
C GLU A 45 -18.07 14.79 10.35
N ILE A 46 -17.78 14.46 9.08
CA ILE A 46 -18.14 13.17 8.48
C ILE A 46 -17.40 12.03 9.21
N LEU A 47 -16.09 12.17 9.47
CA LEU A 47 -15.29 11.15 10.17
C LEU A 47 -15.76 10.91 11.60
N ASN A 48 -16.04 11.98 12.36
CA ASN A 48 -16.58 11.86 13.72
C ASN A 48 -17.90 11.08 13.74
N LYS A 49 -18.78 11.33 12.77
CA LYS A 49 -20.04 10.59 12.64
C LYS A 49 -19.79 9.12 12.29
N LEU A 50 -18.96 8.85 11.28
CA LEU A 50 -18.64 7.49 10.86
C LEU A 50 -17.96 6.68 11.95
N GLN A 51 -17.12 7.29 12.80
CA GLN A 51 -16.51 6.61 13.95
C GLN A 51 -17.56 6.14 14.96
N THR A 52 -18.67 6.87 15.12
CA THR A 52 -19.78 6.42 16.00
C THR A 52 -20.64 5.32 15.37
N GLU A 53 -20.69 5.29 14.03
CA GLU A 53 -21.45 4.30 13.25
C GLU A 53 -20.70 2.96 13.13
N HIS A 54 -19.34 2.97 13.15
CA HIS A 54 -18.49 1.82 12.86
C HIS A 54 -17.43 1.60 13.96
N GLY A 55 -17.61 0.57 14.77
CA GLY A 55 -16.71 0.26 15.89
C GLY A 55 -15.29 -0.17 15.49
N ASN A 56 -15.07 -0.53 14.23
CA ASN A 56 -13.77 -0.89 13.66
C ASN A 56 -13.07 0.27 12.93
N LEU A 57 -13.64 1.49 12.98
CA LEU A 57 -13.02 2.72 12.49
C LEU A 57 -12.35 3.46 13.65
N ARG A 58 -11.06 3.74 13.52
CA ARG A 58 -10.27 4.55 14.46
C ARG A 58 -9.86 5.85 13.78
N LEU A 59 -10.17 6.98 14.40
CA LEU A 59 -9.89 8.31 13.88
C LEU A 59 -8.73 8.97 14.61
N PHE A 60 -7.80 9.54 13.83
CA PHE A 60 -6.67 10.32 14.30
C PHE A 60 -6.69 11.69 13.62
N LEU A 61 -6.71 12.75 14.42
CA LEU A 61 -6.76 14.14 13.93
C LEU A 61 -5.39 14.80 14.05
N GLN A 62 -4.85 15.32 12.96
CA GLN A 62 -3.70 16.20 12.98
C GLN A 62 -4.16 17.65 13.15
N GLN A 63 -3.37 18.45 13.88
CA GLN A 63 -3.72 19.86 14.14
C GLN A 63 -3.70 20.73 12.88
N ARG A 64 -2.85 20.40 11.91
CA ARG A 64 -2.67 21.10 10.64
C ARG A 64 -2.22 20.13 9.55
N ASN A 65 -2.30 20.58 8.30
CA ASN A 65 -1.77 19.79 7.18
C ASN A 65 -0.25 19.61 7.32
N MET A 66 0.15 18.36 7.50
CA MET A 66 1.55 17.92 7.57
C MET A 66 1.96 17.12 6.34
N GLY A 67 0.99 16.68 5.52
CA GLY A 67 1.15 15.94 4.28
C GLY A 67 0.90 14.45 4.40
N LYS A 68 0.63 13.81 3.24
CA LYS A 68 0.25 12.39 3.11
C LYS A 68 1.20 11.45 3.86
N GLY A 69 2.52 11.62 3.69
CA GLY A 69 3.51 10.76 4.35
C GLY A 69 3.49 10.87 5.87
N ALA A 70 3.21 12.07 6.43
CA ALA A 70 3.06 12.25 7.88
C ALA A 70 1.79 11.54 8.40
N ALA A 71 0.69 11.62 7.66
CA ALA A 71 -0.55 10.93 8.00
C ALA A 71 -0.37 9.40 7.91
N LEU A 72 0.29 8.90 6.86
CA LEU A 72 0.61 7.48 6.71
C LEU A 72 1.49 6.98 7.84
N ARG A 73 2.55 7.70 8.20
CA ARG A 73 3.42 7.36 9.34
C ARG A 73 2.62 7.20 10.63
N ARG A 74 1.70 8.12 10.91
CA ARG A 74 0.83 8.03 12.08
C ARG A 74 -0.07 6.81 12.03
N GLY A 75 -0.77 6.57 10.94
CA GLY A 75 -1.66 5.42 10.79
C GLY A 75 -0.93 4.08 10.86
N ILE A 76 0.24 3.98 10.23
CA ILE A 76 1.09 2.77 10.25
C ILE A 76 1.56 2.44 11.67
N GLN A 77 1.94 3.45 12.46
CA GLN A 77 2.34 3.24 13.87
C GLN A 77 1.19 2.70 14.73
N GLU A 78 -0.04 3.07 14.45
CA GLU A 78 -1.24 2.66 15.19
C GLU A 78 -1.85 1.34 14.69
N ALA A 79 -1.36 0.78 13.59
CA ALA A 79 -1.85 -0.45 13.00
C ALA A 79 -1.59 -1.66 13.92
N THR A 80 -2.62 -2.51 14.09
CA THR A 80 -2.57 -3.71 14.95
C THR A 80 -2.84 -5.01 14.21
N GLY A 81 -3.29 -4.95 12.95
CA GLY A 81 -3.56 -6.12 12.11
C GLY A 81 -2.30 -6.89 11.72
N ASP A 82 -2.47 -8.05 11.14
CA ASP A 82 -1.37 -8.88 10.63
C ASP A 82 -0.70 -8.25 9.42
N PHE A 83 -1.51 -7.58 8.60
CA PHE A 83 -1.11 -6.86 7.40
C PHE A 83 -1.57 -5.42 7.44
N VAL A 84 -0.86 -4.55 6.72
CA VAL A 84 -1.19 -3.13 6.54
C VAL A 84 -1.31 -2.85 5.05
N ILE A 85 -2.42 -2.23 4.63
CA ILE A 85 -2.60 -1.70 3.27
C ILE A 85 -2.87 -0.20 3.32
N ILE A 86 -2.37 0.53 2.33
CA ILE A 86 -2.61 1.95 2.16
C ILE A 86 -3.79 2.15 1.21
N GLN A 87 -4.75 2.99 1.61
CA GLN A 87 -5.95 3.35 0.84
C GLN A 87 -6.08 4.86 0.76
N ASP A 88 -6.09 5.41 -0.46
CA ASP A 88 -6.42 6.83 -0.64
C ASP A 88 -7.95 7.07 -0.50
N ALA A 89 -8.33 8.25 -0.02
CA ALA A 89 -9.73 8.59 0.30
C ALA A 89 -10.56 9.10 -0.91
N ASP A 90 -10.12 8.82 -2.14
CA ASP A 90 -10.58 9.51 -3.36
C ASP A 90 -11.33 8.66 -4.39
N LEU A 91 -11.71 7.44 -4.08
CA LEU A 91 -12.41 6.50 -4.96
C LEU A 91 -11.64 6.09 -6.24
N GLU A 92 -10.36 6.45 -6.39
CA GLU A 92 -9.58 6.03 -7.57
C GLU A 92 -9.25 4.54 -7.55
N TYR A 93 -9.17 3.93 -6.36
CA TYR A 93 -8.84 2.53 -6.12
C TYR A 93 -10.03 1.73 -5.60
N ASP A 94 -10.11 0.44 -5.94
CA ASP A 94 -11.20 -0.44 -5.49
C ASP A 94 -10.79 -1.33 -4.32
N PRO A 95 -11.45 -1.21 -3.16
CA PRO A 95 -11.22 -2.12 -2.05
C PRO A 95 -11.52 -3.59 -2.35
N GLN A 96 -12.29 -3.89 -3.40
CA GLN A 96 -12.51 -5.28 -3.84
C GLN A 96 -11.23 -5.95 -4.36
N ASP A 97 -10.18 -5.20 -4.66
CA ASP A 97 -8.88 -5.74 -5.02
C ASP A 97 -8.04 -6.21 -3.81
N TYR A 98 -8.44 -5.90 -2.56
CA TYR A 98 -7.69 -6.29 -1.36
C TYR A 98 -7.37 -7.79 -1.29
N PRO A 99 -8.30 -8.72 -1.58
CA PRO A 99 -7.97 -10.15 -1.56
C PRO A 99 -6.82 -10.51 -2.49
N ALA A 100 -6.79 -9.96 -3.71
CA ALA A 100 -5.74 -10.22 -4.69
C ALA A 100 -4.38 -9.63 -4.23
N VAL A 101 -4.40 -8.41 -3.66
CA VAL A 101 -3.19 -7.75 -3.13
C VAL A 101 -2.65 -8.48 -1.91
N LEU A 102 -3.50 -9.05 -1.07
CA LEU A 102 -3.09 -9.74 0.16
C LEU A 102 -2.64 -11.19 -0.08
N ASP A 103 -3.10 -11.84 -1.15
CA ASP A 103 -2.85 -13.26 -1.40
C ASP A 103 -1.36 -13.65 -1.31
N PRO A 104 -0.39 -12.94 -1.95
CA PRO A 104 1.02 -13.29 -1.83
C PRO A 104 1.57 -13.14 -0.40
N LEU A 105 1.01 -12.20 0.41
CA LEU A 105 1.39 -12.02 1.83
C LEU A 105 0.86 -13.17 2.68
N ILE A 106 -0.40 -13.55 2.48
CA ILE A 106 -1.07 -14.64 3.20
C ILE A 106 -0.38 -15.98 2.93
N GLN A 107 -0.01 -16.22 1.67
CA GLN A 107 0.74 -17.42 1.27
C GLN A 107 2.19 -17.44 1.76
N GLY A 108 2.66 -16.38 2.42
CA GLY A 108 4.03 -16.27 2.88
C GLY A 108 5.07 -16.09 1.76
N LYS A 109 4.64 -15.83 0.53
CA LYS A 109 5.52 -15.62 -0.63
C LYS A 109 6.14 -14.24 -0.65
N ALA A 110 5.38 -13.22 -0.20
CA ALA A 110 5.78 -11.82 -0.21
C ALA A 110 5.92 -11.24 1.21
N ASP A 111 6.73 -10.21 1.33
CA ASP A 111 6.81 -9.33 2.50
C ASP A 111 6.13 -8.00 2.19
N VAL A 112 6.10 -7.62 0.90
CA VAL A 112 5.48 -6.41 0.36
C VAL A 112 4.82 -6.73 -0.98
N VAL A 113 3.61 -6.20 -1.20
CA VAL A 113 2.88 -6.30 -2.47
C VAL A 113 2.50 -4.91 -2.97
N TYR A 114 2.79 -4.65 -4.23
CA TYR A 114 2.39 -3.45 -4.97
C TYR A 114 1.19 -3.78 -5.86
N GLY A 115 0.15 -2.94 -5.79
CA GLY A 115 -0.93 -2.98 -6.77
C GLY A 115 -0.56 -2.15 -7.99
N SER A 116 -0.41 -2.76 -9.18
CA SER A 116 -0.05 -2.04 -10.39
C SER A 116 -1.28 -1.66 -11.20
N ARG A 117 -1.36 -0.39 -11.60
CA ARG A 117 -2.38 0.14 -12.50
C ARG A 117 -2.16 -0.27 -13.95
N PHE A 118 -1.01 -0.89 -14.25
CA PHE A 118 -0.57 -1.23 -15.60
C PHE A 118 -0.52 -2.73 -15.89
N LEU A 119 -0.63 -3.59 -14.87
CA LEU A 119 -0.60 -5.05 -15.01
C LEU A 119 -2.00 -5.68 -15.16
N GLY A 120 -3.07 -4.94 -14.91
CA GLY A 120 -4.43 -5.46 -14.98
C GLY A 120 -4.89 -5.74 -16.41
N SER A 121 -5.66 -6.82 -16.59
CA SER A 121 -6.35 -7.16 -17.85
C SER A 121 -7.78 -6.60 -17.91
N GLY A 122 -8.25 -5.97 -16.83
CA GLY A 122 -9.59 -5.40 -16.73
C GLY A 122 -9.73 -4.04 -17.43
N PRO A 123 -10.96 -3.53 -17.59
CA PRO A 123 -11.19 -2.21 -18.12
C PRO A 123 -10.56 -1.14 -17.22
N HIS A 124 -9.91 -0.16 -17.80
CA HIS A 124 -9.35 0.98 -17.10
C HIS A 124 -9.68 2.29 -17.80
N ARG A 125 -9.78 3.36 -17.04
CA ARG A 125 -10.05 4.68 -17.62
C ARG A 125 -8.81 5.20 -18.35
N VAL A 126 -8.96 5.54 -19.63
CA VAL A 126 -7.90 6.18 -20.41
C VAL A 126 -7.81 7.66 -20.03
N LEU A 127 -6.68 8.07 -19.48
CA LEU A 127 -6.42 9.42 -19.05
C LEU A 127 -5.21 10.04 -19.77
N TYR A 128 -4.62 11.05 -19.14
CA TYR A 128 -3.59 11.90 -19.74
C TYR A 128 -2.30 11.14 -20.11
N PHE A 129 -1.93 11.22 -21.39
CA PHE A 129 -0.71 10.61 -21.92
C PHE A 129 0.56 11.03 -21.15
N TRP A 130 0.75 12.33 -20.91
CA TRP A 130 1.94 12.84 -20.22
C TRP A 130 2.06 12.40 -18.76
N HIS A 131 0.95 12.17 -18.07
CA HIS A 131 0.99 11.57 -16.74
C HIS A 131 1.48 10.12 -16.78
N SER A 132 1.03 9.35 -17.77
CA SER A 132 1.50 7.98 -17.96
C SER A 132 3.00 7.96 -18.29
N VAL A 133 3.47 8.86 -19.15
CA VAL A 133 4.91 9.00 -19.48
C VAL A 133 5.71 9.38 -18.24
N GLY A 134 5.26 10.38 -17.46
CA GLY A 134 5.92 10.80 -16.22
C GLY A 134 6.04 9.67 -15.21
N ASN A 135 4.94 8.92 -14.99
CA ASN A 135 4.94 7.77 -14.09
C ASN A 135 5.92 6.67 -14.56
N ARG A 136 5.95 6.36 -15.87
CA ARG A 136 6.88 5.37 -16.42
C ARG A 136 8.33 5.79 -16.26
N ILE A 137 8.65 7.08 -16.45
CA ILE A 137 10.00 7.61 -16.24
C ILE A 137 10.41 7.49 -14.78
N LEU A 138 9.56 7.89 -13.83
CA LEU A 138 9.84 7.77 -12.40
C LEU A 138 10.02 6.31 -11.99
N THR A 139 9.17 5.41 -12.47
CA THR A 139 9.29 3.96 -12.22
C THR A 139 10.58 3.40 -12.83
N LEU A 140 10.94 3.77 -14.06
CA LEU A 140 12.20 3.35 -14.69
C LEU A 140 13.41 3.81 -13.88
N LEU A 141 13.46 5.07 -13.46
CA LEU A 141 14.54 5.60 -12.63
C LEU A 141 14.61 4.90 -11.26
N SER A 142 13.46 4.64 -10.66
CA SER A 142 13.39 3.84 -9.43
C SER A 142 14.00 2.45 -9.64
N ASN A 143 13.61 1.75 -10.70
CA ASN A 143 14.11 0.42 -11.03
C ASN A 143 15.62 0.42 -11.28
N CYS A 144 16.14 1.41 -12.01
CA CYS A 144 17.58 1.55 -12.23
C CYS A 144 18.37 1.77 -10.92
N LEU A 145 17.83 2.59 -10.00
CA LEU A 145 18.51 2.93 -8.75
C LEU A 145 18.41 1.83 -7.68
N THR A 146 17.37 1.01 -7.75
CA THR A 146 17.08 -0.01 -6.74
C THR A 146 17.35 -1.44 -7.21
N ASN A 147 17.60 -1.63 -8.50
CA ASN A 147 17.76 -2.93 -9.15
C ASN A 147 16.57 -3.88 -8.90
N ILE A 148 15.35 -3.33 -8.95
CA ILE A 148 14.08 -4.09 -8.95
C ILE A 148 13.33 -3.79 -10.23
N ASN A 149 12.32 -4.60 -10.57
CA ASN A 149 11.57 -4.46 -11.82
C ASN A 149 10.08 -4.27 -11.53
N LEU A 150 9.72 -3.10 -10.99
CA LEU A 150 8.32 -2.70 -10.81
C LEU A 150 7.75 -2.13 -12.10
N SER A 151 6.46 -2.31 -12.31
CA SER A 151 5.71 -1.66 -13.39
C SER A 151 5.06 -0.34 -12.93
N ASP A 152 4.81 -0.16 -11.62
CA ASP A 152 4.13 1.00 -11.06
C ASP A 152 4.63 1.36 -9.65
N MET A 153 5.68 2.17 -9.55
CA MET A 153 6.24 2.62 -8.27
C MET A 153 5.32 3.59 -7.53
N GLU A 154 4.61 4.45 -8.27
CA GLU A 154 3.77 5.55 -7.73
C GLU A 154 2.36 5.10 -7.32
N THR A 155 2.04 3.80 -7.39
CA THR A 155 0.74 3.30 -6.95
C THR A 155 0.50 3.58 -5.46
N CYS A 156 -0.74 3.90 -5.08
CA CYS A 156 -1.13 3.98 -3.67
C CYS A 156 -1.21 2.59 -3.03
N TYR A 157 -1.81 1.62 -3.73
CA TYR A 157 -1.98 0.28 -3.18
C TYR A 157 -0.64 -0.42 -2.95
N LYS A 158 -0.18 -0.33 -1.72
CA LYS A 158 0.95 -1.07 -1.20
C LYS A 158 0.51 -1.80 0.06
N ALA A 159 0.66 -3.10 0.08
CA ALA A 159 0.37 -3.93 1.24
C ALA A 159 1.66 -4.53 1.82
N PHE A 160 1.72 -4.64 3.12
CA PHE A 160 2.91 -5.05 3.86
C PHE A 160 2.54 -6.01 4.99
N ARG A 161 3.48 -6.86 5.40
CA ARG A 161 3.46 -7.40 6.75
C ARG A 161 3.61 -6.25 7.74
N ARG A 162 2.79 -6.22 8.80
CA ARG A 162 2.81 -5.12 9.77
C ARG A 162 4.21 -4.89 10.36
N GLU A 163 4.87 -5.95 10.83
CA GLU A 163 6.21 -5.87 11.40
C GLU A 163 7.24 -5.30 10.41
N VAL A 164 7.09 -5.56 9.11
CA VAL A 164 7.95 -5.02 8.07
C VAL A 164 7.78 -3.52 7.96
N ILE A 165 6.56 -3.03 7.73
CA ILE A 165 6.33 -1.60 7.51
C ILE A 165 6.58 -0.77 8.77
N GLN A 166 6.24 -1.27 9.95
CA GLN A 166 6.51 -0.59 11.22
C GLN A 166 8.00 -0.51 11.55
N SER A 167 8.82 -1.41 11.02
CA SER A 167 10.29 -1.38 11.17
C SER A 167 10.98 -0.40 10.23
N ILE A 168 10.29 0.12 9.21
CA ILE A 168 10.84 1.07 8.24
C ILE A 168 10.56 2.51 8.71
N PRO A 169 11.57 3.31 9.05
CA PRO A 169 11.36 4.72 9.38
C PRO A 169 10.89 5.49 8.13
N ILE A 170 9.74 6.13 8.22
CA ILE A 170 9.18 6.99 7.17
C ILE A 170 9.54 8.43 7.51
N GLU A 171 10.31 9.11 6.66
CA GLU A 171 10.83 10.46 6.88
C GLU A 171 10.07 11.52 6.07
N GLU A 172 9.63 11.16 4.87
CA GLU A 172 8.93 12.10 3.99
C GLU A 172 7.52 12.41 4.53
N ASN A 173 7.19 13.70 4.52
CA ASN A 173 5.90 14.15 5.05
C ASN A 173 4.82 14.27 3.97
N ARG A 174 5.21 14.45 2.69
CA ARG A 174 4.29 14.69 1.57
C ARG A 174 4.32 13.53 0.57
N PHE A 175 4.26 13.82 -0.73
CA PHE A 175 4.26 12.86 -1.84
C PHE A 175 5.65 12.25 -2.14
N GLY A 176 6.58 12.29 -1.20
CA GLY A 176 7.84 11.55 -1.26
C GLY A 176 7.77 10.16 -0.64
N PHE A 177 6.61 9.77 -0.10
CA PHE A 177 6.43 8.47 0.57
C PHE A 177 6.64 7.30 -0.40
N GLU A 178 6.03 7.34 -1.58
CA GLU A 178 6.08 6.26 -2.56
C GLU A 178 7.52 5.94 -3.01
N PRO A 179 8.34 6.92 -3.45
CA PRO A 179 9.75 6.67 -3.78
C PRO A 179 10.59 6.32 -2.54
N GLU A 180 10.35 6.94 -1.38
CA GLU A 180 11.07 6.62 -0.15
C GLU A 180 10.90 5.16 0.26
N ILE A 181 9.64 4.71 0.36
CA ILE A 181 9.35 3.35 0.82
C ILE A 181 9.87 2.32 -0.17
N THR A 182 9.78 2.59 -1.48
CA THR A 182 10.26 1.70 -2.52
C THR A 182 11.78 1.48 -2.43
N VAL A 183 12.55 2.55 -2.27
CA VAL A 183 14.00 2.44 -2.09
C VAL A 183 14.35 1.67 -0.80
N LYS A 184 13.66 1.97 0.31
CA LYS A 184 13.92 1.33 1.60
C LYS A 184 13.58 -0.16 1.60
N VAL A 185 12.49 -0.55 0.94
CA VAL A 185 12.07 -1.94 0.76
C VAL A 185 13.09 -2.71 -0.10
N ALA A 186 13.52 -2.13 -1.22
CA ALA A 186 14.52 -2.73 -2.11
C ALA A 186 15.87 -2.93 -1.41
N LYS A 187 16.36 -1.92 -0.68
CA LYS A 187 17.62 -2.00 0.08
C LYS A 187 17.62 -3.06 1.16
N ARG A 188 16.46 -3.38 1.73
CA ARG A 188 16.29 -4.46 2.71
C ARG A 188 16.18 -5.83 2.06
N ARG A 189 16.20 -5.92 0.72
CA ARG A 189 16.08 -7.16 -0.05
C ARG A 189 14.82 -7.96 0.31
N LEU A 190 13.73 -7.26 0.59
CA LEU A 190 12.45 -7.88 0.90
C LEU A 190 11.85 -8.53 -0.35
N ARG A 191 11.02 -9.55 -0.14
CA ARG A 191 10.31 -10.23 -1.22
C ARG A 191 9.15 -9.36 -1.67
N ILE A 192 9.29 -8.75 -2.86
CA ILE A 192 8.32 -7.83 -3.44
C ILE A 192 7.55 -8.55 -4.54
N TYR A 193 6.24 -8.42 -4.53
CA TYR A 193 5.34 -8.90 -5.58
C TYR A 193 4.53 -7.75 -6.14
N GLU A 194 4.12 -7.85 -7.39
CA GLU A 194 3.14 -6.97 -8.02
C GLU A 194 1.91 -7.74 -8.42
N VAL A 195 0.71 -7.12 -8.27
CA VAL A 195 -0.56 -7.63 -8.75
C VAL A 195 -1.29 -6.54 -9.52
N GLY A 196 -2.01 -6.89 -10.59
CA GLY A 196 -2.86 -5.95 -11.30
C GLY A 196 -4.05 -5.53 -10.46
N ILE A 197 -4.39 -4.25 -10.48
CA ILE A 197 -5.52 -3.68 -9.74
C ILE A 197 -6.42 -2.84 -10.66
N SER A 198 -7.64 -2.61 -10.18
CA SER A 198 -8.60 -1.70 -10.79
C SER A 198 -8.23 -0.25 -10.48
N TYR A 199 -8.38 0.66 -11.46
CA TYR A 199 -8.04 2.05 -11.29
C TYR A 199 -8.95 2.98 -12.10
N TRP A 200 -9.58 3.95 -11.42
CA TRP A 200 -10.44 4.97 -12.01
C TRP A 200 -9.90 6.37 -11.74
N GLY A 201 -8.78 6.71 -12.35
CA GLY A 201 -8.12 8.00 -12.12
C GLY A 201 -9.02 9.20 -12.36
N ARG A 202 -8.86 10.24 -11.55
CA ARG A 202 -9.60 11.52 -11.63
C ARG A 202 -8.95 12.47 -12.64
N THR A 203 -9.79 13.33 -13.22
CA THR A 203 -9.33 14.50 -13.98
C THR A 203 -8.99 15.66 -13.03
N TYR A 204 -8.38 16.73 -13.55
CA TYR A 204 -8.13 17.93 -12.75
C TYR A 204 -9.43 18.60 -12.28
N GLU A 205 -10.48 18.55 -13.09
CA GLU A 205 -11.83 19.05 -12.76
C GLU A 205 -12.46 18.21 -11.64
N GLU A 206 -12.13 16.93 -11.56
CA GLU A 206 -12.56 16.00 -10.51
C GLU A 206 -11.67 16.07 -9.25
N GLY A 207 -10.75 17.05 -9.15
CA GLY A 207 -9.97 17.32 -7.94
C GLY A 207 -8.61 16.63 -7.84
N LYS A 208 -7.97 16.26 -8.95
CA LYS A 208 -6.60 15.71 -8.93
C LYS A 208 -5.62 16.72 -8.34
N LYS A 209 -4.92 16.31 -7.28
CA LYS A 209 -4.05 17.19 -6.45
C LYS A 209 -2.56 17.14 -6.85
N ILE A 210 -2.12 16.11 -7.58
CA ILE A 210 -0.71 15.88 -7.90
C ILE A 210 -0.30 16.72 -9.12
N GLY A 211 0.85 17.41 -9.01
CA GLY A 211 1.40 18.27 -10.06
C GLY A 211 2.86 17.95 -10.40
N TRP A 212 3.43 18.64 -11.37
CA TRP A 212 4.81 18.43 -11.85
C TRP A 212 5.88 18.62 -10.75
N LYS A 213 5.61 19.48 -9.74
CA LYS A 213 6.52 19.69 -8.58
C LYS A 213 6.67 18.44 -7.74
N ASP A 214 5.60 17.62 -7.65
CA ASP A 214 5.63 16.37 -6.93
C ASP A 214 6.51 15.32 -7.64
N GLY A 215 6.51 15.33 -8.98
CA GLY A 215 7.43 14.52 -9.79
C GLY A 215 8.92 14.87 -9.55
N LEU A 216 9.26 16.17 -9.46
CA LEU A 216 10.63 16.60 -9.09
C LEU A 216 10.98 16.18 -7.66
N ARG A 217 10.02 16.24 -6.74
CA ARG A 217 10.22 15.76 -5.37
C ARG A 217 10.44 14.26 -5.32
N ALA A 218 9.67 13.49 -6.10
CA ALA A 218 9.85 12.04 -6.20
C ALA A 218 11.26 11.68 -6.70
N LEU A 219 11.75 12.35 -7.74
CA LEU A 219 13.11 12.19 -8.25
C LEU A 219 14.16 12.49 -7.17
N TRP A 220 14.00 13.61 -6.46
CA TRP A 220 14.89 13.94 -5.34
C TRP A 220 14.89 12.86 -4.25
N CYS A 221 13.72 12.34 -3.88
CA CYS A 221 13.61 11.27 -2.88
C CYS A 221 14.29 9.97 -3.35
N LEU A 222 14.11 9.58 -4.62
CA LEU A 222 14.81 8.43 -5.20
C LEU A 222 16.34 8.57 -5.05
N LEU A 223 16.90 9.70 -5.45
CA LEU A 223 18.34 9.95 -5.33
C LEU A 223 18.80 9.99 -3.87
N LYS A 224 18.09 10.75 -3.03
CA LYS A 224 18.39 10.92 -1.59
C LYS A 224 18.49 9.58 -0.88
N TYR A 225 17.48 8.72 -1.04
CA TYR A 225 17.42 7.44 -0.33
C TYR A 225 18.26 6.34 -0.98
N SER A 226 18.55 6.45 -2.29
CA SER A 226 19.45 5.51 -2.96
C SER A 226 20.91 5.67 -2.52
N ILE A 227 21.35 6.89 -2.18
CA ILE A 227 22.72 7.17 -1.74
C ILE A 227 22.91 6.89 -0.25
N ARG A 228 21.89 7.12 0.58
CA ARG A 228 21.97 6.88 2.02
C ARG A 228 22.17 5.40 2.33
N GLU A 229 22.99 5.10 3.32
CA GLU A 229 23.12 3.72 3.81
C GLU A 229 21.78 3.17 4.31
N PRO A 230 21.50 1.87 4.12
CA PRO A 230 20.31 1.27 4.69
C PRO A 230 20.34 1.46 6.21
N VAL A 231 19.24 1.94 6.78
CA VAL A 231 19.04 1.88 8.22
C VAL A 231 19.01 0.38 8.58
N THR A 232 20.09 -0.11 9.17
CA THR A 232 20.15 -1.47 9.66
C THR A 232 19.07 -1.62 10.72
N ALA A 233 17.96 -2.28 10.38
CA ALA A 233 17.15 -2.91 11.39
C ALA A 233 18.09 -3.90 12.10
N GLY A 234 18.17 -3.80 13.43
CA GLY A 234 18.91 -4.81 14.20
C GLY A 234 18.51 -6.19 13.67
N GLU A 235 19.49 -7.06 13.49
CA GLU A 235 19.36 -8.41 12.93
C GLU A 235 18.33 -9.23 13.72
N SER A 236 17.05 -8.98 13.49
CA SER A 236 16.00 -9.94 13.76
C SER A 236 15.61 -10.50 12.40
N ALA A 237 16.32 -11.56 12.03
CA ALA A 237 16.04 -12.35 10.87
C ALA A 237 14.55 -12.69 10.84
N LEU A 238 13.83 -12.10 9.89
CA LEU A 238 12.56 -12.66 9.43
C LEU A 238 12.87 -14.03 8.82
N GLN A 239 12.94 -15.07 9.67
CA GLN A 239 13.04 -16.43 9.18
C GLN A 239 11.81 -16.67 8.31
N PRO A 240 11.99 -17.17 7.08
CA PRO A 240 10.84 -17.57 6.27
C PRO A 240 10.01 -18.58 7.08
N PRO A 241 8.68 -18.52 7.05
CA PRO A 241 7.86 -19.57 7.64
C PRO A 241 8.35 -20.88 7.04
N ARG A 242 8.66 -21.86 7.90
CA ARG A 242 9.02 -23.21 7.43
C ARG A 242 7.86 -23.69 6.58
N VAL A 243 8.11 -23.86 5.29
CA VAL A 243 7.20 -24.60 4.42
C VAL A 243 7.09 -25.98 5.06
N ALA A 244 5.90 -26.35 5.52
CA ALA A 244 5.67 -27.69 6.03
C ALA A 244 6.01 -28.64 4.88
N GLU A 245 7.09 -29.38 5.02
CA GLU A 245 7.43 -30.47 4.12
C GLU A 245 6.24 -31.43 4.12
N GLN A 246 5.54 -31.47 3.01
CA GLN A 246 4.55 -32.52 2.78
C GLN A 246 5.35 -33.83 2.71
N ASN A 247 5.31 -34.61 3.79
CA ASN A 247 5.80 -35.98 3.80
C ASN A 247 5.20 -36.72 2.62
N PRO A 248 6.00 -37.30 1.72
CA PRO A 248 5.48 -38.20 0.72
C PRO A 248 4.94 -39.44 1.47
N THR A 249 3.62 -39.52 1.54
CA THR A 249 2.92 -40.71 2.04
C THR A 249 3.45 -41.93 1.31
N SER A 250 4.00 -42.85 2.09
CA SER A 250 4.35 -44.20 1.75
C SER A 250 3.28 -44.86 0.85
N ALA A 251 3.58 -44.95 -0.44
CA ALA A 251 2.83 -45.83 -1.32
C ALA A 251 3.18 -47.31 -0.92
N GLY A 252 2.15 -47.98 -0.46
CA GLY A 252 2.21 -49.32 0.06
C GLY A 252 2.78 -50.31 -0.93
N GLU A 253 3.60 -51.18 -0.37
CA GLU A 253 3.93 -52.48 -0.93
C GLU A 253 2.63 -53.28 -1.23
N ALA A 254 2.37 -53.48 -2.49
CA ALA A 254 1.41 -54.50 -2.92
C ALA A 254 2.17 -55.78 -3.30
N SER A 255 2.06 -56.73 -2.44
CA SER A 255 2.58 -58.07 -2.52
C SER A 255 2.26 -58.76 -3.88
N SER A 256 3.29 -59.29 -4.51
CA SER A 256 3.16 -60.33 -5.53
C SER A 256 2.67 -61.62 -4.87
N SER A 257 1.57 -62.18 -5.36
CA SER A 257 1.26 -63.61 -5.19
C SER A 257 0.56 -64.09 -6.44
N ARG A 258 1.31 -64.90 -7.18
CA ARG A 258 0.99 -66.09 -7.95
C ARG A 258 -0.48 -66.30 -8.43
N TYR A 259 -0.70 -66.36 -9.69
CA TYR A 259 -0.90 -67.59 -10.52
C TYR A 259 -0.85 -67.17 -11.99
#